data_3367f92d36dc3c8a8447b474948b42b4
#
_entry.id   3367f92d36dc3c8a8447b474948b42b4
#
_cell.length_a   1.000
_cell.length_b   1.000
_cell.length_c   1.000
_cell.angle_alpha   90.00
_cell.angle_beta   90.00
_cell.angle_gamma   90.00
#
_symmetry.space_group_name_H-M   'P 1'
#
loop_
_entity.id
_entity.type
_entity.pdbx_description
1 polymer ?
#
loop_
_entity_poly.entity_id
_entity_poly.type
_entity_poly.pdbx_seq_one_letter_code
_entity_poly.pdbx_strand_id
1 'polypeptide(L)'
;MAKITHIFKTFYPDEPDGGIQEVIHQLGLISMKHGYEVEVISLSKKPGVCDYDGIKCISYKTNIRFSSMPMSVGLIKNFSKIIENTDIIHLHYPYPFAELLTLFHKTSKPIVITFHAPIEGRGVLMNGYAPFVKRLFKKASVIVPTSPNLASTESILNVCKDKIHPIGLWVSDERFNEHHPVEEEFARQVNEYGQFALFVGVLRTYKGLHYLLDAAKRVDKNILIAGRGPLFEELNRRIKDEDINNVHLLGYQSNEHVAYLFKKCSFVVLPSITRGECFGVVLLEACHYGKAMISTELGTGTSWVNTNETGFVIAPRDADVLAEKMNYLFDNSEQSRILGAHAQKRANELFSANSCGGAYLEIYDKLLK
;
A
#
# COMPACT_ATOMS: atom_id res chain seq x y z
N MET A 1 1.38 26.80 -16.07
CA MET A 1 0.92 25.53 -15.53
C MET A 1 1.59 25.36 -14.17
N ALA A 2 0.83 25.11 -13.12
CA ALA A 2 1.43 24.95 -11.78
C ALA A 2 2.13 23.59 -11.69
N LYS A 3 3.23 23.56 -10.93
CA LYS A 3 4.11 22.41 -10.83
C LYS A 3 4.06 21.75 -9.45
N ILE A 4 3.80 20.45 -9.44
CA ILE A 4 3.81 19.61 -8.23
C ILE A 4 5.07 18.75 -8.25
N THR A 5 5.88 18.84 -7.19
CA THR A 5 7.08 18.01 -7.05
C THR A 5 6.88 17.00 -5.92
N HIS A 6 6.75 15.74 -6.29
CA HIS A 6 6.73 14.62 -5.35
C HIS A 6 8.16 14.24 -4.94
N ILE A 7 8.38 14.00 -3.66
CA ILE A 7 9.70 13.60 -3.14
C ILE A 7 9.55 12.32 -2.33
N PHE A 8 10.23 11.26 -2.79
CA PHE A 8 10.27 9.98 -2.10
C PHE A 8 11.62 9.28 -2.30
N LYS A 9 11.91 8.28 -1.48
CA LYS A 9 13.22 7.59 -1.45
C LYS A 9 13.57 6.85 -2.74
N THR A 10 12.59 6.29 -3.44
CA THR A 10 12.74 5.51 -4.68
C THR A 10 11.49 5.69 -5.56
N PHE A 11 11.67 5.57 -6.88
CA PHE A 11 10.57 5.65 -7.84
C PHE A 11 10.91 4.86 -9.11
N TYR A 12 9.95 4.75 -10.02
CA TYR A 12 10.13 4.13 -11.33
C TYR A 12 11.23 4.79 -12.17
N PRO A 13 11.91 4.06 -13.05
CA PRO A 13 11.82 2.61 -13.27
C PRO A 13 12.71 1.78 -12.32
N ASP A 14 13.40 2.40 -11.38
CA ASP A 14 14.45 1.76 -10.57
C ASP A 14 13.91 0.75 -9.52
N GLU A 15 12.73 0.98 -8.97
CA GLU A 15 12.04 0.06 -8.06
C GLU A 15 10.55 -0.03 -8.44
N PRO A 16 10.19 -1.00 -9.30
CA PRO A 16 8.81 -1.10 -9.82
C PRO A 16 7.79 -1.68 -8.83
N ASP A 17 8.22 -2.35 -7.76
CA ASP A 17 7.32 -3.17 -6.91
C ASP A 17 6.97 -2.53 -5.56
N GLY A 18 6.77 -1.23 -5.49
CA GLY A 18 6.45 -0.55 -4.24
C GLY A 18 5.06 0.07 -4.20
N GLY A 19 4.25 -0.25 -3.17
CA GLY A 19 2.91 0.33 -3.04
C GLY A 19 2.87 1.86 -2.96
N ILE A 20 3.90 2.50 -2.37
CA ILE A 20 3.99 3.97 -2.32
C ILE A 20 4.37 4.54 -3.69
N GLN A 21 5.26 3.87 -4.44
CA GLN A 21 5.62 4.27 -5.81
C GLN A 21 4.39 4.26 -6.72
N GLU A 22 3.56 3.24 -6.61
CA GLU A 22 2.29 3.14 -7.33
C GLU A 22 1.35 4.30 -6.98
N VAL A 23 1.19 4.64 -5.71
CA VAL A 23 0.39 5.79 -5.28
C VAL A 23 0.91 7.11 -5.88
N ILE A 24 2.23 7.32 -5.87
CA ILE A 24 2.85 8.50 -6.47
C ILE A 24 2.59 8.54 -7.97
N HIS A 25 2.72 7.41 -8.66
CA HIS A 25 2.48 7.28 -10.09
C HIS A 25 1.04 7.63 -10.44
N GLN A 26 0.07 6.97 -9.80
CA GLN A 26 -1.35 7.20 -10.02
C GLN A 26 -1.76 8.65 -9.73
N LEU A 27 -1.23 9.23 -8.64
CA LEU A 27 -1.48 10.62 -8.31
C LEU A 27 -0.84 11.58 -9.31
N GLY A 28 0.33 11.23 -9.84
CA GLY A 28 0.99 11.97 -10.93
C GLY A 28 0.15 11.99 -12.20
N LEU A 29 -0.33 10.82 -12.64
CA LEU A 29 -1.16 10.69 -13.84
C LEU A 29 -2.46 11.51 -13.75
N ILE A 30 -3.17 11.42 -12.62
CA ILE A 30 -4.41 12.19 -12.44
C ILE A 30 -4.14 13.70 -12.36
N SER A 31 -3.03 14.11 -11.74
CA SER A 31 -2.62 15.51 -11.65
C SER A 31 -2.28 16.09 -13.03
N MET A 32 -1.59 15.33 -13.89
CA MET A 32 -1.31 15.76 -15.25
C MET A 32 -2.59 15.86 -16.09
N LYS A 33 -3.53 14.93 -15.96
CA LYS A 33 -4.84 15.00 -16.61
C LYS A 33 -5.63 16.25 -16.18
N HIS A 34 -5.42 16.71 -14.94
CA HIS A 34 -6.03 17.94 -14.41
C HIS A 34 -5.31 19.23 -14.87
N GLY A 35 -4.16 19.11 -15.52
CA GLY A 35 -3.41 20.24 -16.08
C GLY A 35 -2.24 20.73 -15.21
N TYR A 36 -1.72 19.93 -14.29
CA TYR A 36 -0.49 20.21 -13.55
C TYR A 36 0.75 19.66 -14.27
N GLU A 37 1.89 20.32 -14.13
CA GLU A 37 3.20 19.73 -14.38
C GLU A 37 3.58 18.86 -13.17
N VAL A 38 3.99 17.62 -13.41
CA VAL A 38 4.38 16.70 -12.33
C VAL A 38 5.83 16.29 -12.47
N GLU A 39 6.57 16.40 -11.36
CA GLU A 39 7.96 15.95 -11.26
C GLU A 39 8.12 15.05 -10.03
N VAL A 40 8.87 13.95 -10.17
CA VAL A 40 9.22 13.08 -9.06
C VAL A 40 10.71 13.13 -8.80
N ILE A 41 11.09 13.44 -7.56
CA ILE A 41 12.47 13.43 -7.07
C ILE A 41 12.69 12.17 -6.25
N SER A 42 13.65 11.36 -6.64
CA SER A 42 13.99 10.11 -5.96
C SER A 42 15.49 9.87 -5.85
N LEU A 43 15.89 8.77 -5.23
CA LEU A 43 17.28 8.34 -5.18
C LEU A 43 17.45 6.99 -5.89
N SER A 44 18.55 6.85 -6.62
CA SER A 44 18.90 5.64 -7.37
C SER A 44 20.38 5.31 -7.23
N LYS A 45 20.75 4.06 -7.49
CA LYS A 45 22.14 3.65 -7.73
C LYS A 45 22.62 4.13 -9.11
N LYS A 46 21.69 4.30 -10.06
CA LYS A 46 21.92 4.80 -11.42
C LYS A 46 21.16 6.13 -11.59
N PRO A 47 21.77 7.26 -11.12
CA PRO A 47 21.09 8.56 -11.18
C PRO A 47 20.88 9.01 -12.62
N GLY A 48 19.82 9.77 -12.85
CA GLY A 48 19.49 10.29 -14.16
C GLY A 48 18.19 11.06 -14.19
N VAL A 49 17.82 11.48 -15.39
CA VAL A 49 16.53 12.08 -15.70
C VAL A 49 15.88 11.18 -16.75
N CYS A 50 14.65 10.80 -16.50
CA CYS A 50 13.85 10.02 -17.45
C CYS A 50 12.40 10.53 -17.44
N ASP A 51 11.67 10.12 -18.44
CA ASP A 51 10.21 10.22 -18.48
C ASP A 51 9.63 8.85 -18.15
N TYR A 52 8.61 8.83 -17.31
CA TYR A 52 7.84 7.62 -17.03
C TYR A 52 6.34 7.97 -17.10
N ASP A 53 5.70 7.53 -18.16
CA ASP A 53 4.30 7.82 -18.48
C ASP A 53 3.96 9.33 -18.49
N GLY A 54 4.87 10.15 -19.00
CA GLY A 54 4.74 11.62 -19.04
C GLY A 54 5.19 12.31 -17.76
N ILE A 55 5.46 11.57 -16.68
CA ILE A 55 5.99 12.13 -15.42
C ILE A 55 7.51 12.29 -15.54
N LYS A 56 7.99 13.52 -15.33
CA LYS A 56 9.42 13.78 -15.28
C LYS A 56 10.04 13.23 -13.99
N CYS A 57 10.90 12.23 -14.12
CA CYS A 57 11.58 11.57 -12.99
C CYS A 57 13.03 12.03 -12.92
N ILE A 58 13.45 12.57 -11.78
CA ILE A 58 14.83 12.96 -11.51
C ILE A 58 15.35 12.14 -10.34
N SER A 59 16.28 11.23 -10.62
CA SER A 59 16.92 10.43 -9.60
C SER A 59 18.34 10.90 -9.29
N TYR A 60 18.63 11.12 -8.01
CA TYR A 60 19.97 11.49 -7.51
C TYR A 60 20.72 10.24 -7.04
N LYS A 61 22.05 10.27 -7.15
CA LYS A 61 22.90 9.16 -6.70
C LYS A 61 22.75 8.92 -5.20
N THR A 62 22.44 7.69 -4.83
CA THR A 62 22.55 7.25 -3.42
C THR A 62 24.02 7.16 -3.05
N ASN A 63 24.46 7.99 -2.11
CA ASN A 63 25.84 7.98 -1.62
C ASN A 63 26.00 7.10 -0.38
N ILE A 64 25.02 7.17 0.54
CA ILE A 64 25.01 6.43 1.81
C ILE A 64 23.60 5.84 1.98
N ARG A 65 23.54 4.64 2.57
CA ARG A 65 22.27 4.02 2.99
C ARG A 65 22.37 3.65 4.47
N PHE A 66 21.55 4.27 5.29
CA PHE A 66 21.40 3.91 6.69
C PHE A 66 20.10 3.12 6.88
N SER A 67 20.22 1.81 7.11
CA SER A 67 19.07 0.89 7.10
C SER A 67 18.31 0.98 5.74
N SER A 68 17.02 1.27 5.75
CA SER A 68 16.18 1.47 4.55
C SER A 68 16.14 2.91 4.04
N MET A 69 16.94 3.83 4.60
CA MET A 69 16.95 5.25 4.25
C MET A 69 18.17 5.58 3.37
N PRO A 70 18.01 5.76 2.06
CA PRO A 70 19.07 6.26 1.19
C PRO A 70 19.24 7.78 1.38
N MET A 71 20.48 8.25 1.26
CA MET A 71 20.84 9.67 1.34
C MET A 71 21.73 10.08 0.17
N SER A 72 21.64 11.35 -0.26
CA SER A 72 22.34 11.88 -1.43
C SER A 72 22.92 13.27 -1.18
N VAL A 73 24.22 13.40 -1.40
CA VAL A 73 24.89 14.71 -1.41
C VAL A 73 24.40 15.56 -2.58
N GLY A 74 24.14 14.92 -3.73
CA GLY A 74 23.58 15.59 -4.91
C GLY A 74 22.21 16.20 -4.63
N LEU A 75 21.34 15.49 -3.92
CA LEU A 75 20.03 16.03 -3.53
C LEU A 75 20.19 17.21 -2.55
N ILE A 76 21.08 17.12 -1.55
CA ILE A 76 21.34 18.24 -0.62
C ILE A 76 21.73 19.49 -1.41
N LYS A 77 22.70 19.39 -2.33
CA LYS A 77 23.22 20.54 -3.10
C LYS A 77 22.17 21.17 -4.02
N ASN A 78 21.24 20.38 -4.53
CA ASN A 78 20.23 20.85 -5.49
C ASN A 78 18.87 21.15 -4.85
N PHE A 79 18.70 20.89 -3.55
CA PHE A 79 17.39 20.95 -2.89
C PHE A 79 16.74 22.33 -2.99
N SER A 80 17.53 23.42 -2.77
CA SER A 80 17.03 24.79 -2.92
C SER A 80 16.48 25.05 -4.32
N LYS A 81 17.21 24.63 -5.37
CA LYS A 81 16.78 24.81 -6.76
C LYS A 81 15.52 24.01 -7.07
N ILE A 82 15.37 22.81 -6.51
CA ILE A 82 14.15 22.00 -6.66
C ILE A 82 12.95 22.76 -6.06
N ILE A 83 13.09 23.24 -4.82
CA ILE A 83 12.03 23.94 -4.11
C ILE A 83 11.65 25.28 -4.77
N GLU A 84 12.63 26.02 -5.30
CA GLU A 84 12.38 27.28 -6.05
C GLU A 84 11.57 27.04 -7.32
N ASN A 85 11.80 25.91 -7.99
CA ASN A 85 11.16 25.55 -9.26
C ASN A 85 9.89 24.70 -9.11
N THR A 86 9.27 24.68 -7.94
CA THR A 86 7.99 23.99 -7.71
C THR A 86 6.96 24.96 -7.14
N ASP A 87 5.67 24.65 -7.33
CA ASP A 87 4.57 25.40 -6.71
C ASP A 87 4.01 24.66 -5.50
N ILE A 88 4.02 23.32 -5.51
CA ILE A 88 3.65 22.46 -4.38
C ILE A 88 4.74 21.43 -4.11
N ILE A 89 5.19 21.34 -2.86
CA ILE A 89 6.08 20.29 -2.38
C ILE A 89 5.22 19.17 -1.82
N HIS A 90 5.27 17.98 -2.42
CA HIS A 90 4.54 16.82 -1.92
C HIS A 90 5.49 15.76 -1.38
N LEU A 91 5.53 15.61 -0.07
CA LEU A 91 6.32 14.58 0.62
C LEU A 91 5.52 13.31 0.84
N HIS A 92 6.16 12.17 0.69
CA HIS A 92 5.60 10.86 1.02
C HIS A 92 6.30 10.31 2.26
N TYR A 93 5.62 10.41 3.41
CA TYR A 93 6.11 9.94 4.71
C TYR A 93 5.91 8.42 4.85
N PRO A 94 6.90 7.63 5.36
CA PRO A 94 8.15 8.13 5.96
C PRO A 94 9.34 8.14 4.99
N TYR A 95 10.00 9.27 4.92
CA TYR A 95 11.32 9.40 4.30
C TYR A 95 12.16 10.46 5.04
N PRO A 96 12.77 10.12 6.21
CA PRO A 96 13.42 11.08 7.11
C PRO A 96 14.42 12.02 6.47
N PHE A 97 15.15 11.56 5.46
CA PHE A 97 16.14 12.40 4.77
C PHE A 97 15.50 13.60 4.06
N ALA A 98 14.46 13.37 3.23
CA ALA A 98 13.75 14.46 2.55
C ALA A 98 12.96 15.34 3.55
N GLU A 99 12.43 14.72 4.60
CA GLU A 99 11.69 15.42 5.66
C GLU A 99 12.58 16.42 6.39
N LEU A 100 13.80 16.05 6.75
CA LEU A 100 14.79 16.96 7.37
C LEU A 100 15.24 18.05 6.40
N LEU A 101 15.51 17.72 5.13
CA LEU A 101 15.85 18.73 4.12
C LEU A 101 14.72 19.77 3.98
N THR A 102 13.47 19.32 3.91
CA THR A 102 12.30 20.22 3.80
C THR A 102 12.07 21.03 5.07
N LEU A 103 12.30 20.44 6.25
CA LEU A 103 12.16 21.13 7.53
C LEU A 103 13.14 22.29 7.65
N PHE A 104 14.42 22.07 7.31
CA PHE A 104 15.47 23.06 7.48
C PHE A 104 15.57 24.06 6.30
N HIS A 105 14.93 23.76 5.18
CA HIS A 105 14.86 24.69 4.05
C HIS A 105 13.80 25.78 4.30
N LYS A 106 14.16 27.04 4.08
CA LYS A 106 13.20 28.16 4.14
C LYS A 106 12.40 28.19 2.83
N THR A 107 11.11 28.06 2.92
CA THR A 107 10.19 28.15 1.77
C THR A 107 8.84 28.67 2.19
N SER A 108 8.20 29.47 1.32
CA SER A 108 6.79 29.86 1.41
C SER A 108 5.88 28.95 0.60
N LYS A 109 6.45 28.01 -0.18
CA LYS A 109 5.66 27.08 -0.98
C LYS A 109 4.85 26.15 -0.09
N PRO A 110 3.60 25.84 -0.43
CA PRO A 110 2.78 24.89 0.31
C PRO A 110 3.42 23.50 0.32
N ILE A 111 3.34 22.85 1.47
CA ILE A 111 3.85 21.49 1.70
C ILE A 111 2.68 20.58 1.99
N VAL A 112 2.48 19.59 1.15
CA VAL A 112 1.55 18.47 1.34
C VAL A 112 2.34 17.26 1.82
N ILE A 113 1.83 16.51 2.78
CA ILE A 113 2.48 15.28 3.28
C ILE A 113 1.45 14.15 3.20
N THR A 114 1.67 13.17 2.34
CA THR A 114 0.93 11.90 2.43
C THR A 114 1.59 11.02 3.50
N PHE A 115 0.83 10.70 4.54
CA PHE A 115 1.26 9.83 5.64
C PHE A 115 0.85 8.39 5.34
N HIS A 116 1.79 7.60 4.78
CA HIS A 116 1.52 6.23 4.37
C HIS A 116 1.61 5.24 5.52
N ALA A 117 2.58 5.41 6.42
CA ALA A 117 2.87 4.46 7.48
C ALA A 117 3.53 5.10 8.69
N PRO A 118 3.30 4.62 9.92
CA PRO A 118 4.14 4.93 11.06
C PRO A 118 5.55 4.30 10.88
N ILE A 119 6.53 4.87 11.56
CA ILE A 119 7.86 4.26 11.65
C ILE A 119 7.85 3.28 12.82
N GLU A 120 7.71 1.98 12.55
CA GLU A 120 7.69 0.94 13.58
C GLU A 120 9.09 0.48 14.00
N GLY A 121 9.20 -0.05 15.24
CA GLY A 121 10.33 -0.86 15.69
C GLY A 121 11.65 -0.11 15.99
N ARG A 122 11.64 1.23 16.09
CA ARG A 122 12.87 2.04 16.30
C ARG A 122 12.83 2.90 17.57
N GLY A 123 12.28 2.41 18.68
CA GLY A 123 12.04 3.08 19.95
C GLY A 123 12.89 4.32 20.25
N VAL A 124 14.19 4.16 20.59
CA VAL A 124 15.08 5.28 20.97
C VAL A 124 15.34 6.24 19.79
N LEU A 125 15.54 5.73 18.57
CA LEU A 125 15.75 6.55 17.37
C LEU A 125 14.49 7.39 17.04
N MET A 126 13.31 6.83 17.23
CA MET A 126 12.05 7.57 17.06
C MET A 126 11.87 8.67 18.10
N ASN A 127 12.25 8.45 19.34
CA ASN A 127 12.20 9.50 20.38
C ASN A 127 13.05 10.71 20.01
N GLY A 128 14.24 10.50 19.44
CA GLY A 128 15.09 11.58 18.94
C GLY A 128 14.57 12.24 17.67
N TYR A 129 13.87 11.50 16.81
CA TYR A 129 13.37 11.99 15.53
C TYR A 129 11.98 12.65 15.62
N ALA A 130 11.13 12.19 16.51
CA ALA A 130 9.75 12.68 16.67
C ALA A 130 9.61 14.22 16.82
N PRO A 131 10.51 14.94 17.52
CA PRO A 131 10.45 16.40 17.59
C PRO A 131 10.57 17.07 16.21
N PHE A 132 11.43 16.54 15.33
CA PHE A 132 11.62 17.06 13.96
C PHE A 132 10.37 16.80 13.11
N VAL A 133 9.79 15.60 13.19
CA VAL A 133 8.53 15.26 12.50
C VAL A 133 7.40 16.17 12.95
N LYS A 134 7.21 16.36 14.27
CA LYS A 134 6.20 17.28 14.80
C LYS A 134 6.39 18.71 14.28
N ARG A 135 7.63 19.17 14.17
CA ARG A 135 7.94 20.51 13.63
C ARG A 135 7.66 20.58 12.13
N LEU A 136 7.99 19.54 11.37
CA LEU A 136 7.64 19.44 9.95
C LEU A 136 6.13 19.44 9.74
N PHE A 137 5.39 18.66 10.52
CA PHE A 137 3.93 18.60 10.43
C PHE A 137 3.27 19.94 10.74
N LYS A 138 3.79 20.69 11.72
CA LYS A 138 3.34 22.07 11.97
C LYS A 138 3.66 23.01 10.80
N LYS A 139 4.79 22.80 10.09
CA LYS A 139 5.18 23.58 8.91
C LYS A 139 4.35 23.20 7.66
N ALA A 140 3.88 21.97 7.55
CA ALA A 140 3.06 21.51 6.44
C ALA A 140 1.76 22.32 6.32
N SER A 141 1.30 22.50 5.08
CA SER A 141 0.00 23.10 4.79
C SER A 141 -1.13 22.09 5.00
N VAL A 142 -0.93 20.86 4.54
CA VAL A 142 -1.89 19.75 4.63
C VAL A 142 -1.16 18.45 4.92
N ILE A 143 -1.76 17.58 5.74
CA ILE A 143 -1.31 16.21 5.97
C ILE A 143 -2.44 15.27 5.60
N VAL A 144 -2.11 14.27 4.78
CA VAL A 144 -3.04 13.31 4.24
C VAL A 144 -2.70 11.90 4.74
N PRO A 145 -3.25 11.47 5.89
CA PRO A 145 -3.19 10.06 6.27
C PRO A 145 -4.00 9.22 5.29
N THR A 146 -3.51 8.00 4.99
CA THR A 146 -4.15 7.12 4.01
C THR A 146 -5.46 6.50 4.50
N SER A 147 -5.85 6.73 5.75
CA SER A 147 -7.17 6.35 6.27
C SER A 147 -7.59 7.18 7.48
N PRO A 148 -8.91 7.31 7.77
CA PRO A 148 -9.41 7.89 9.02
C PRO A 148 -8.93 7.13 10.25
N ASN A 149 -8.83 5.80 10.17
CA ASN A 149 -8.34 4.95 11.25
C ASN A 149 -6.89 5.30 11.60
N LEU A 150 -6.03 5.42 10.59
CA LEU A 150 -4.64 5.82 10.77
C LEU A 150 -4.54 7.24 11.35
N ALA A 151 -5.37 8.18 10.87
CA ALA A 151 -5.44 9.54 11.39
C ALA A 151 -5.78 9.59 12.88
N SER A 152 -6.71 8.76 13.34
CA SER A 152 -7.18 8.75 14.73
C SER A 152 -6.24 8.01 15.69
N THR A 153 -5.53 6.99 15.21
CA THR A 153 -4.68 6.13 16.04
C THR A 153 -3.22 6.60 16.13
N GLU A 154 -2.76 7.49 15.21
CA GLU A 154 -1.40 8.01 15.21
C GLU A 154 -1.25 9.27 16.07
N SER A 155 -0.70 9.10 17.27
CA SER A 155 -0.53 10.20 18.23
C SER A 155 0.34 11.36 17.72
N ILE A 156 1.28 11.10 16.81
CA ILE A 156 2.12 12.13 16.21
C ILE A 156 1.34 13.14 15.37
N LEU A 157 0.18 12.75 14.85
CA LEU A 157 -0.72 13.62 14.08
C LEU A 157 -1.53 14.59 14.96
N ASN A 158 -1.62 14.33 16.26
CA ASN A 158 -2.36 15.20 17.19
C ASN A 158 -1.85 16.66 17.26
N VAL A 159 -0.63 16.91 16.79
CA VAL A 159 -0.02 18.25 16.81
C VAL A 159 -0.57 19.19 15.71
N CYS A 160 -1.39 18.70 14.79
CA CYS A 160 -1.84 19.42 13.60
C CYS A 160 -3.21 18.94 13.11
N LYS A 161 -4.14 18.69 14.03
CA LYS A 161 -5.48 18.14 13.72
C LYS A 161 -6.27 18.97 12.70
N ASP A 162 -6.08 20.27 12.70
CA ASP A 162 -6.69 21.24 11.79
C ASP A 162 -6.23 21.11 10.32
N LYS A 163 -5.13 20.39 10.08
CA LYS A 163 -4.51 20.18 8.76
C LYS A 163 -4.66 18.75 8.23
N ILE A 164 -5.38 17.90 8.97
CA ILE A 164 -5.51 16.48 8.63
C ILE A 164 -6.72 16.27 7.73
N HIS A 165 -6.45 15.73 6.54
CA HIS A 165 -7.44 15.37 5.53
C HIS A 165 -7.22 13.91 5.10
N PRO A 166 -7.85 12.92 5.76
CA PRO A 166 -7.67 11.52 5.38
C PRO A 166 -8.19 11.26 3.98
N ILE A 167 -7.35 10.68 3.11
CA ILE A 167 -7.73 10.26 1.76
C ILE A 167 -7.24 8.82 1.57
N GLY A 168 -8.11 7.95 1.05
CA GLY A 168 -7.79 6.57 0.76
C GLY A 168 -6.79 6.40 -0.38
N LEU A 169 -6.33 5.18 -0.53
CA LEU A 169 -5.61 4.77 -1.72
C LEU A 169 -6.60 4.19 -2.72
N TRP A 170 -6.19 4.15 -3.98
CA TRP A 170 -6.92 3.47 -5.05
C TRP A 170 -5.96 2.66 -5.91
N VAL A 171 -6.49 1.77 -6.68
CA VAL A 171 -5.75 1.00 -7.68
C VAL A 171 -6.25 1.42 -9.05
N SER A 172 -5.35 1.54 -10.03
CA SER A 172 -5.72 1.89 -11.40
C SER A 172 -6.61 0.82 -12.01
N ASP A 173 -7.71 1.25 -12.65
CA ASP A 173 -8.57 0.36 -13.42
C ASP A 173 -7.82 -0.31 -14.57
N GLU A 174 -6.79 0.35 -15.11
CA GLU A 174 -5.94 -0.18 -16.17
C GLU A 174 -5.23 -1.48 -15.76
N ARG A 175 -4.81 -1.58 -14.49
CA ARG A 175 -4.21 -2.78 -13.91
C ARG A 175 -5.13 -4.01 -13.99
N PHE A 176 -6.44 -3.80 -14.02
CA PHE A 176 -7.44 -4.85 -14.03
C PHE A 176 -8.04 -5.09 -15.43
N ASN A 177 -7.89 -4.12 -16.34
CA ASN A 177 -8.48 -4.17 -17.69
C ASN A 177 -7.67 -5.05 -18.66
N GLU A 178 -6.47 -5.47 -18.28
CA GLU A 178 -5.68 -6.36 -19.12
C GLU A 178 -6.25 -7.78 -19.10
N HIS A 179 -7.04 -8.08 -20.12
CA HIS A 179 -7.54 -9.42 -20.41
C HIS A 179 -6.43 -10.25 -21.09
N HIS A 180 -5.31 -10.43 -20.40
CA HIS A 180 -4.31 -11.37 -20.89
C HIS A 180 -4.76 -12.78 -20.53
N PRO A 181 -4.89 -13.68 -21.51
CA PRO A 181 -5.13 -15.08 -21.23
C PRO A 181 -3.91 -15.62 -20.47
N VAL A 182 -4.18 -16.37 -19.41
CA VAL A 182 -3.12 -17.15 -18.76
C VAL A 182 -2.89 -18.43 -19.55
N GLU A 183 -1.72 -19.04 -19.39
CA GLU A 183 -1.40 -20.31 -20.01
C GLU A 183 -2.40 -21.40 -19.58
N GLU A 184 -2.81 -22.25 -20.52
CA GLU A 184 -3.76 -23.33 -20.26
C GLU A 184 -3.32 -24.24 -19.10
N GLU A 185 -2.01 -24.48 -19.00
CA GLU A 185 -1.42 -25.27 -17.93
C GLU A 185 -1.65 -24.63 -16.55
N PHE A 186 -1.42 -23.32 -16.42
CA PHE A 186 -1.68 -22.58 -15.18
C PHE A 186 -3.17 -22.61 -14.82
N ALA A 187 -4.02 -22.35 -15.81
CA ALA A 187 -5.48 -22.39 -15.61
C ALA A 187 -5.96 -23.77 -15.14
N ARG A 188 -5.41 -24.86 -15.72
CA ARG A 188 -5.70 -26.23 -15.31
C ARG A 188 -5.27 -26.48 -13.87
N GLN A 189 -4.03 -26.14 -13.51
CA GLN A 189 -3.50 -26.32 -12.15
C GLN A 189 -4.37 -25.56 -11.11
N VAL A 190 -4.75 -24.32 -11.40
CA VAL A 190 -5.60 -23.55 -10.49
C VAL A 190 -6.99 -24.18 -10.36
N ASN A 191 -7.57 -24.70 -11.44
CA ASN A 191 -8.87 -25.37 -11.39
C ASN A 191 -8.84 -26.70 -10.59
N GLU A 192 -7.72 -27.41 -10.56
CA GLU A 192 -7.53 -28.64 -9.77
C GLU A 192 -7.62 -28.40 -8.25
N TYR A 193 -7.31 -27.17 -7.78
CA TYR A 193 -7.48 -26.83 -6.36
C TYR A 193 -8.96 -26.71 -5.93
N GLY A 194 -9.89 -26.59 -6.87
CA GLY A 194 -11.31 -26.40 -6.55
C GLY A 194 -11.56 -25.09 -5.81
N GLN A 195 -12.28 -25.14 -4.69
CA GLN A 195 -12.50 -23.95 -3.85
C GLN A 195 -11.24 -23.63 -3.04
N PHE A 196 -10.84 -22.36 -3.07
CA PHE A 196 -9.67 -21.92 -2.30
C PHE A 196 -9.80 -20.48 -1.79
N ALA A 197 -9.16 -20.23 -0.64
CA ALA A 197 -8.87 -18.89 -0.15
C ALA A 197 -7.55 -18.39 -0.73
N LEU A 198 -7.45 -17.09 -1.01
CA LEU A 198 -6.28 -16.50 -1.63
C LEU A 198 -5.58 -15.51 -0.68
N PHE A 199 -4.28 -15.67 -0.52
CA PHE A 199 -3.37 -14.63 -0.01
C PHE A 199 -2.46 -14.16 -1.14
N VAL A 200 -2.30 -12.83 -1.30
CA VAL A 200 -1.34 -12.22 -2.23
C VAL A 200 -0.47 -11.21 -1.50
N GLY A 201 0.84 -11.31 -1.66
CA GLY A 201 1.76 -10.32 -1.14
C GLY A 201 3.16 -10.81 -0.79
N VAL A 202 4.02 -9.87 -0.40
CA VAL A 202 5.40 -10.20 0.02
C VAL A 202 5.37 -10.97 1.34
N LEU A 203 6.01 -12.14 1.40
CA LEU A 203 6.01 -13.03 2.56
C LEU A 203 6.93 -12.49 3.66
N ARG A 204 6.38 -11.62 4.49
CA ARG A 204 7.05 -11.00 5.64
C ARG A 204 6.33 -11.33 6.94
N THR A 205 7.04 -11.28 8.06
CA THR A 205 6.55 -11.65 9.39
C THR A 205 5.27 -10.88 9.76
N TYR A 206 5.19 -9.58 9.44
CA TYR A 206 4.04 -8.76 9.80
C TYR A 206 2.74 -9.16 9.07
N LYS A 207 2.84 -9.93 7.96
CA LYS A 207 1.68 -10.45 7.21
C LYS A 207 0.93 -11.58 7.91
N GLY A 208 1.48 -12.13 9.01
CA GLY A 208 0.78 -13.09 9.84
C GLY A 208 0.60 -14.49 9.24
N LEU A 209 1.45 -14.86 8.27
CA LEU A 209 1.34 -16.14 7.55
C LEU A 209 1.48 -17.37 8.47
N HIS A 210 2.19 -17.24 9.59
CA HIS A 210 2.25 -18.32 10.58
C HIS A 210 0.87 -18.62 11.17
N TYR A 211 0.08 -17.60 11.45
CA TYR A 211 -1.29 -17.78 11.95
C TYR A 211 -2.23 -18.31 10.85
N LEU A 212 -1.97 -17.99 9.59
CA LEU A 212 -2.68 -18.61 8.45
C LEU A 212 -2.39 -20.11 8.35
N LEU A 213 -1.13 -20.54 8.55
CA LEU A 213 -0.78 -21.97 8.60
C LEU A 213 -1.43 -22.67 9.80
N ASP A 214 -1.47 -22.02 10.97
CA ASP A 214 -2.16 -22.58 12.13
C ASP A 214 -3.66 -22.75 11.89
N ALA A 215 -4.31 -21.75 11.27
CA ALA A 215 -5.70 -21.81 10.89
C ALA A 215 -5.97 -22.90 9.84
N ALA A 216 -5.07 -23.07 8.87
CA ALA A 216 -5.20 -24.05 7.79
C ALA A 216 -5.39 -25.48 8.27
N LYS A 217 -4.84 -25.85 9.44
CA LYS A 217 -5.02 -27.17 10.05
C LYS A 217 -6.46 -27.52 10.42
N ARG A 218 -7.35 -26.52 10.43
CA ARG A 218 -8.78 -26.64 10.77
C ARG A 218 -9.69 -26.25 9.61
N VAL A 219 -9.12 -26.18 8.41
CA VAL A 219 -9.82 -25.82 7.18
C VAL A 219 -9.64 -26.96 6.18
N ASP A 220 -10.73 -27.50 5.64
CA ASP A 220 -10.68 -28.62 4.70
C ASP A 220 -10.44 -28.19 3.24
N LYS A 221 -10.55 -26.89 2.96
CA LYS A 221 -10.39 -26.31 1.62
C LYS A 221 -8.99 -25.75 1.41
N ASN A 222 -8.60 -25.60 0.15
CA ASN A 222 -7.28 -25.13 -0.21
C ASN A 222 -7.06 -23.65 0.10
N ILE A 223 -5.81 -23.32 0.41
CA ILE A 223 -5.32 -21.95 0.63
C ILE A 223 -4.13 -21.75 -0.30
N LEU A 224 -4.28 -20.81 -1.25
CA LEU A 224 -3.20 -20.47 -2.17
C LEU A 224 -2.49 -19.19 -1.70
N ILE A 225 -1.17 -19.25 -1.60
CA ILE A 225 -0.31 -18.15 -1.17
C ILE A 225 0.56 -17.73 -2.35
N ALA A 226 0.18 -16.62 -3.00
CA ALA A 226 0.92 -16.02 -4.11
C ALA A 226 1.86 -14.92 -3.60
N GLY A 227 3.14 -15.06 -3.87
CA GLY A 227 4.18 -14.10 -3.52
C GLY A 227 5.50 -14.74 -3.13
N ARG A 228 6.52 -13.89 -3.03
CA ARG A 228 7.85 -14.26 -2.52
C ARG A 228 8.22 -13.35 -1.34
N GLY A 229 9.22 -13.75 -0.60
CA GLY A 229 9.73 -12.95 0.51
C GLY A 229 10.61 -13.73 1.45
N PRO A 230 11.17 -13.09 2.48
CA PRO A 230 12.10 -13.71 3.41
C PRO A 230 11.56 -14.95 4.12
N LEU A 231 10.23 -15.06 4.26
CA LEU A 231 9.62 -16.22 4.94
C LEU A 231 9.37 -17.43 4.02
N PHE A 232 9.62 -17.34 2.72
CA PHE A 232 9.22 -18.41 1.77
C PHE A 232 9.75 -19.78 2.17
N GLU A 233 11.06 -19.90 2.43
CA GLU A 233 11.69 -21.19 2.79
C GLU A 233 11.25 -21.70 4.17
N GLU A 234 11.05 -20.77 5.13
CA GLU A 234 10.55 -21.13 6.46
C GLU A 234 9.12 -21.68 6.40
N LEU A 235 8.22 -21.01 5.67
CA LEU A 235 6.85 -21.46 5.49
C LEU A 235 6.78 -22.79 4.74
N ASN A 236 7.59 -22.95 3.67
CA ASN A 236 7.65 -24.19 2.91
C ASN A 236 8.10 -25.39 3.77
N ARG A 237 9.10 -25.16 4.63
CA ARG A 237 9.55 -26.17 5.60
C ARG A 237 8.44 -26.52 6.58
N ARG A 238 7.80 -25.51 7.17
CA ARG A 238 6.73 -25.69 8.15
C ARG A 238 5.53 -26.44 7.57
N ILE A 239 5.14 -26.15 6.32
CA ILE A 239 4.06 -26.86 5.61
C ILE A 239 4.36 -28.35 5.52
N LYS A 240 5.63 -28.72 5.20
CA LYS A 240 6.06 -30.11 5.10
C LYS A 240 6.18 -30.83 6.45
N ASP A 241 6.81 -30.15 7.42
CA ASP A 241 7.08 -30.73 8.74
C ASP A 241 5.80 -30.96 9.56
N GLU A 242 4.77 -30.16 9.31
CA GLU A 242 3.49 -30.21 10.04
C GLU A 242 2.35 -30.84 9.21
N ASP A 243 2.67 -31.45 8.05
CA ASP A 243 1.72 -32.13 7.13
C ASP A 243 0.49 -31.24 6.76
N ILE A 244 0.72 -29.95 6.47
CA ILE A 244 -0.35 -29.00 6.10
C ILE A 244 -0.62 -29.11 4.59
N ASN A 245 -1.37 -30.13 4.18
CA ASN A 245 -1.53 -30.53 2.78
C ASN A 245 -2.44 -29.61 1.94
N ASN A 246 -3.20 -28.74 2.58
CA ASN A 246 -4.15 -27.81 1.94
C ASN A 246 -3.59 -26.40 1.73
N VAL A 247 -2.30 -26.15 2.00
CA VAL A 247 -1.63 -24.86 1.75
C VAL A 247 -0.62 -24.99 0.63
N HIS A 248 -0.73 -24.13 -0.38
CA HIS A 248 0.10 -24.14 -1.57
C HIS A 248 0.84 -22.81 -1.75
N LEU A 249 2.18 -22.85 -1.66
CA LEU A 249 3.03 -21.68 -1.93
C LEU A 249 3.30 -21.59 -3.43
N LEU A 250 2.67 -20.65 -4.12
CA LEU A 250 2.81 -20.48 -5.58
C LEU A 250 4.09 -19.72 -5.98
N GLY A 251 4.78 -19.10 -5.03
CA GLY A 251 5.91 -18.22 -5.35
C GLY A 251 5.48 -16.92 -6.01
N TYR A 252 6.41 -16.28 -6.73
CA TYR A 252 6.10 -15.08 -7.51
C TYR A 252 5.13 -15.42 -8.63
N GLN A 253 4.12 -14.59 -8.79
CA GLN A 253 3.13 -14.68 -9.86
C GLN A 253 3.11 -13.38 -10.66
N SER A 254 2.92 -13.50 -11.97
CA SER A 254 2.71 -12.33 -12.85
C SER A 254 1.40 -11.62 -12.52
N ASN A 255 1.19 -10.41 -13.00
CA ASN A 255 -0.06 -9.68 -12.80
C ASN A 255 -1.27 -10.45 -13.39
N GLU A 256 -1.07 -11.10 -14.53
CA GLU A 256 -2.10 -11.92 -15.22
C GLU A 256 -2.49 -13.13 -14.35
N HIS A 257 -1.48 -13.83 -13.80
CA HIS A 257 -1.71 -14.94 -12.89
C HIS A 257 -2.43 -14.50 -11.61
N VAL A 258 -2.02 -13.39 -11.01
CA VAL A 258 -2.66 -12.81 -9.83
C VAL A 258 -4.11 -12.44 -10.13
N ALA A 259 -4.38 -11.79 -11.27
CA ALA A 259 -5.73 -11.47 -11.72
C ALA A 259 -6.60 -12.72 -11.88
N TYR A 260 -6.03 -13.78 -12.47
CA TYR A 260 -6.72 -15.07 -12.61
C TYR A 260 -7.03 -15.71 -11.27
N LEU A 261 -6.08 -15.70 -10.33
CA LEU A 261 -6.28 -16.20 -8.96
C LEU A 261 -7.40 -15.44 -8.24
N PHE A 262 -7.43 -14.10 -8.34
CA PHE A 262 -8.52 -13.31 -7.79
C PHE A 262 -9.88 -13.67 -8.41
N LYS A 263 -9.94 -13.87 -9.73
CA LYS A 263 -11.20 -14.28 -10.40
C LYS A 263 -11.70 -15.63 -9.88
N LYS A 264 -10.80 -16.57 -9.59
CA LYS A 264 -11.12 -17.96 -9.21
C LYS A 264 -11.28 -18.21 -7.73
N CYS A 265 -10.63 -17.43 -6.84
CA CYS A 265 -10.72 -17.64 -5.40
C CYS A 265 -12.15 -17.46 -4.86
N SER A 266 -12.44 -18.13 -3.75
CA SER A 266 -13.69 -17.96 -3.01
C SER A 266 -13.71 -16.63 -2.25
N PHE A 267 -12.62 -16.28 -1.61
CA PHE A 267 -12.42 -15.04 -0.86
C PHE A 267 -10.92 -14.79 -0.64
N VAL A 268 -10.59 -13.59 -0.14
CA VAL A 268 -9.21 -13.16 0.12
C VAL A 268 -8.95 -13.08 1.62
N VAL A 269 -7.74 -13.47 2.04
CA VAL A 269 -7.30 -13.45 3.45
C VAL A 269 -6.06 -12.58 3.60
N LEU A 270 -6.11 -11.61 4.49
CA LEU A 270 -4.98 -10.74 4.86
C LEU A 270 -4.82 -10.72 6.39
N PRO A 271 -4.17 -11.74 6.99
CA PRO A 271 -4.10 -11.94 8.44
C PRO A 271 -2.96 -11.17 9.10
N SER A 272 -2.68 -9.96 8.63
CA SER A 272 -1.55 -9.15 9.09
C SER A 272 -1.62 -8.89 10.61
N ILE A 273 -0.47 -8.82 11.28
CA ILE A 273 -0.38 -8.82 12.75
C ILE A 273 0.19 -7.54 13.36
N THR A 274 0.63 -6.60 12.54
CA THR A 274 1.13 -5.30 12.99
C THR A 274 0.65 -4.15 12.11
N ARG A 275 0.76 -2.94 12.62
CA ARG A 275 0.43 -1.70 11.91
C ARG A 275 1.34 -1.40 10.71
N GLY A 276 2.38 -2.22 10.49
CA GLY A 276 3.14 -2.25 9.24
C GLY A 276 2.27 -2.53 8.01
N GLU A 277 1.09 -3.15 8.19
CA GLU A 277 0.01 -3.18 7.19
C GLU A 277 -0.84 -1.92 7.31
N CYS A 278 -0.43 -0.87 6.62
CA CYS A 278 -1.05 0.44 6.81
C CYS A 278 -2.37 0.61 6.08
N PHE A 279 -2.53 -0.04 4.95
CA PHE A 279 -3.74 0.07 4.14
C PHE A 279 -4.27 -1.27 3.65
N GLY A 280 -3.36 -2.16 3.20
CA GLY A 280 -3.74 -3.43 2.62
C GLY A 280 -4.24 -3.27 1.17
N VAL A 281 -3.39 -2.78 0.26
CA VAL A 281 -3.75 -2.56 -1.16
C VAL A 281 -4.37 -3.80 -1.80
N VAL A 282 -3.93 -5.00 -1.39
CA VAL A 282 -4.52 -6.28 -1.85
C VAL A 282 -6.02 -6.40 -1.53
N LEU A 283 -6.51 -5.72 -0.48
CA LEU A 283 -7.94 -5.68 -0.18
C LEU A 283 -8.72 -4.85 -1.22
N LEU A 284 -8.10 -3.78 -1.77
CA LEU A 284 -8.71 -3.05 -2.90
C LEU A 284 -8.76 -3.90 -4.16
N GLU A 285 -7.71 -4.70 -4.39
CA GLU A 285 -7.70 -5.67 -5.49
C GLU A 285 -8.82 -6.71 -5.31
N ALA A 286 -9.00 -7.23 -4.08
CA ALA A 286 -10.11 -8.14 -3.76
C ALA A 286 -11.47 -7.48 -3.99
N CYS A 287 -11.65 -6.22 -3.59
CA CYS A 287 -12.86 -5.44 -3.83
C CYS A 287 -13.15 -5.31 -5.32
N HIS A 288 -12.14 -5.01 -6.14
CA HIS A 288 -12.30 -4.89 -7.60
C HIS A 288 -12.87 -6.18 -8.20
N TYR A 289 -12.37 -7.35 -7.77
CA TYR A 289 -12.87 -8.65 -8.22
C TYR A 289 -14.13 -9.13 -7.48
N GLY A 290 -14.77 -8.28 -6.69
CA GLY A 290 -15.99 -8.62 -5.95
C GLY A 290 -15.80 -9.78 -4.98
N LYS A 291 -14.67 -9.86 -4.30
CA LYS A 291 -14.36 -10.93 -3.34
C LYS A 291 -14.58 -10.48 -1.91
N ALA A 292 -15.22 -11.34 -1.14
CA ALA A 292 -15.28 -11.19 0.31
C ALA A 292 -13.86 -11.26 0.90
N MET A 293 -13.65 -10.66 2.06
CA MET A 293 -12.34 -10.54 2.66
C MET A 293 -12.34 -10.97 4.13
N ILE A 294 -11.23 -11.57 4.58
CA ILE A 294 -10.93 -11.71 6.00
C ILE A 294 -9.66 -10.91 6.27
N SER A 295 -9.74 -9.92 7.14
CA SER A 295 -8.59 -9.09 7.54
C SER A 295 -8.57 -8.90 9.06
N THR A 296 -7.53 -8.26 9.56
CA THR A 296 -7.33 -8.04 11.00
C THR A 296 -7.51 -6.58 11.38
N GLU A 297 -8.00 -6.34 12.61
CA GLU A 297 -8.11 -4.99 13.17
C GLU A 297 -6.74 -4.50 13.68
N LEU A 298 -6.17 -3.54 12.98
CA LEU A 298 -4.85 -2.98 13.27
C LEU A 298 -4.90 -1.48 13.61
N GLY A 299 -6.07 -0.87 13.58
CA GLY A 299 -6.22 0.59 13.68
C GLY A 299 -5.61 1.31 12.49
N THR A 300 -5.63 0.68 11.30
CA THR A 300 -5.07 1.20 10.03
C THR A 300 -6.13 1.15 8.93
N GLY A 301 -5.74 1.37 7.68
CA GLY A 301 -6.66 1.34 6.55
C GLY A 301 -7.29 -0.03 6.29
N THR A 302 -6.72 -1.12 6.80
CA THR A 302 -7.25 -2.48 6.59
C THR A 302 -8.71 -2.63 7.03
N SER A 303 -9.06 -2.11 8.21
CA SER A 303 -10.43 -2.12 8.74
C SER A 303 -11.31 -0.95 8.26
N TRP A 304 -10.76 -0.09 7.41
CA TRP A 304 -11.54 0.88 6.65
C TRP A 304 -11.92 0.35 5.26
N VAL A 305 -11.03 -0.38 4.61
CA VAL A 305 -11.32 -1.06 3.33
C VAL A 305 -12.27 -2.24 3.58
N ASN A 306 -11.89 -3.16 4.46
CA ASN A 306 -12.71 -4.30 4.85
C ASN A 306 -13.53 -3.95 6.11
N THR A 307 -14.81 -4.26 6.08
CA THR A 307 -15.76 -4.07 7.19
C THR A 307 -16.63 -5.33 7.31
N ASN A 308 -17.51 -5.38 8.33
CA ASN A 308 -18.45 -6.50 8.47
C ASN A 308 -19.50 -6.56 7.34
N GLU A 309 -19.60 -5.53 6.50
CA GLU A 309 -20.44 -5.53 5.29
C GLU A 309 -19.72 -6.10 4.06
N THR A 310 -18.40 -6.21 4.10
CA THR A 310 -17.56 -6.64 2.97
C THR A 310 -16.79 -7.94 3.24
N GLY A 311 -16.87 -8.42 4.50
CA GLY A 311 -16.16 -9.61 4.94
C GLY A 311 -16.11 -9.71 6.45
N PHE A 312 -15.00 -10.17 6.99
CA PHE A 312 -14.78 -10.26 8.43
C PHE A 312 -13.51 -9.49 8.82
N VAL A 313 -13.61 -8.71 9.89
CA VAL A 313 -12.48 -8.08 10.57
C VAL A 313 -12.29 -8.77 11.91
N ILE A 314 -11.16 -9.44 12.10
CA ILE A 314 -10.87 -10.26 13.28
C ILE A 314 -9.70 -9.67 14.09
N ALA A 315 -9.53 -10.14 15.32
CA ALA A 315 -8.34 -9.81 16.10
C ALA A 315 -7.07 -10.36 15.42
N PRO A 316 -5.94 -9.63 15.44
CA PRO A 316 -4.68 -10.17 14.93
C PRO A 316 -4.18 -11.31 15.82
N ARG A 317 -3.45 -12.26 15.23
CA ARG A 317 -2.87 -13.44 15.90
C ARG A 317 -3.88 -14.44 16.44
N ASP A 318 -5.10 -14.46 15.94
CA ASP A 318 -6.15 -15.39 16.32
C ASP A 318 -6.39 -16.39 15.17
N ALA A 319 -5.67 -17.51 15.21
CA ALA A 319 -5.78 -18.56 14.21
C ALA A 319 -7.11 -19.32 14.30
N ASP A 320 -7.72 -19.38 15.48
CA ASP A 320 -8.97 -20.11 15.71
C ASP A 320 -10.13 -19.39 15.07
N VAL A 321 -10.25 -18.09 15.33
CA VAL A 321 -11.27 -17.24 14.70
C VAL A 321 -11.01 -17.12 13.19
N LEU A 322 -9.74 -17.08 12.77
CA LEU A 322 -9.40 -17.07 11.33
C LEU A 322 -9.94 -18.32 10.64
N ALA A 323 -9.70 -19.51 11.20
CA ALA A 323 -10.21 -20.79 10.67
C ALA A 323 -11.74 -20.82 10.67
N GLU A 324 -12.39 -20.36 11.74
CA GLU A 324 -13.86 -20.28 11.83
C GLU A 324 -14.43 -19.44 10.68
N LYS A 325 -13.88 -18.24 10.45
CA LYS A 325 -14.40 -17.34 9.40
C LYS A 325 -14.07 -17.84 7.99
N MET A 326 -12.94 -18.53 7.81
CA MET A 326 -12.62 -19.20 6.54
C MET A 326 -13.63 -20.32 6.23
N ASN A 327 -13.89 -21.23 7.19
CA ASN A 327 -14.89 -22.29 7.03
C ASN A 327 -16.29 -21.70 6.75
N TYR A 328 -16.68 -20.67 7.52
CA TYR A 328 -17.96 -19.98 7.27
C TYR A 328 -18.11 -19.51 5.82
N LEU A 329 -17.09 -18.83 5.25
CA LEU A 329 -17.14 -18.32 3.87
C LEU A 329 -17.10 -19.45 2.82
N PHE A 330 -16.42 -20.57 3.10
CA PHE A 330 -16.44 -21.75 2.23
C PHE A 330 -17.80 -22.43 2.22
N ASP A 331 -18.42 -22.59 3.40
CA ASP A 331 -19.71 -23.29 3.56
C ASP A 331 -20.89 -22.43 3.09
N ASN A 332 -20.73 -21.10 3.10
CA ASN A 332 -21.78 -20.14 2.74
C ASN A 332 -21.38 -19.31 1.51
N SER A 333 -21.22 -19.97 0.36
CA SER A 333 -20.74 -19.35 -0.88
C SER A 333 -21.61 -18.18 -1.35
N GLU A 334 -22.94 -18.25 -1.17
CA GLU A 334 -23.84 -17.14 -1.51
C GLU A 334 -23.58 -15.91 -0.61
N GLN A 335 -23.39 -16.11 0.70
CA GLN A 335 -23.03 -15.03 1.60
C GLN A 335 -21.68 -14.41 1.23
N SER A 336 -20.68 -15.26 0.87
CA SER A 336 -19.38 -14.78 0.38
C SER A 336 -19.55 -13.90 -0.86
N ARG A 337 -20.43 -14.29 -1.80
CA ARG A 337 -20.73 -13.51 -3.00
C ARG A 337 -21.40 -12.17 -2.68
N ILE A 338 -22.33 -12.13 -1.74
CA ILE A 338 -23.00 -10.89 -1.29
C ILE A 338 -22.01 -9.94 -0.67
N LEU A 339 -21.16 -10.40 0.26
CA LEU A 339 -20.10 -9.59 0.88
C LEU A 339 -19.12 -9.05 -0.16
N GLY A 340 -18.75 -9.87 -1.15
CA GLY A 340 -17.90 -9.46 -2.27
C GLY A 340 -18.53 -8.37 -3.15
N ALA A 341 -19.83 -8.46 -3.43
CA ALA A 341 -20.55 -7.42 -4.17
C ALA A 341 -20.59 -6.09 -3.40
N HIS A 342 -20.78 -6.14 -2.09
CA HIS A 342 -20.71 -4.96 -1.23
C HIS A 342 -19.28 -4.37 -1.21
N ALA A 343 -18.24 -5.23 -1.19
CA ALA A 343 -16.86 -4.81 -1.26
C ALA A 343 -16.56 -4.03 -2.56
N GLN A 344 -17.03 -4.54 -3.70
CA GLN A 344 -16.87 -3.88 -4.99
C GLN A 344 -17.59 -2.53 -5.04
N LYS A 345 -18.85 -2.47 -4.58
CA LYS A 345 -19.60 -1.22 -4.49
C LYS A 345 -18.87 -0.19 -3.63
N ARG A 346 -18.42 -0.60 -2.44
CA ARG A 346 -17.69 0.26 -1.51
C ARG A 346 -16.38 0.80 -2.12
N ALA A 347 -15.64 -0.03 -2.84
CA ALA A 347 -14.41 0.42 -3.50
C ALA A 347 -14.67 1.47 -4.58
N ASN A 348 -15.71 1.27 -5.40
CA ASN A 348 -16.08 2.23 -6.43
C ASN A 348 -16.50 3.60 -5.84
N GLU A 349 -17.18 3.59 -4.68
CA GLU A 349 -17.63 4.81 -4.01
C GLU A 349 -16.48 5.55 -3.28
N LEU A 350 -15.60 4.83 -2.57
CA LEU A 350 -14.65 5.41 -1.63
C LEU A 350 -13.18 5.37 -2.08
N PHE A 351 -12.82 4.40 -2.93
CA PHE A 351 -11.43 4.09 -3.27
C PHE A 351 -11.17 4.10 -4.77
N SER A 352 -11.86 4.99 -5.49
CA SER A 352 -11.66 5.21 -6.92
C SER A 352 -10.70 6.38 -7.19
N ALA A 353 -10.16 6.44 -8.41
CA ALA A 353 -9.38 7.59 -8.88
C ALA A 353 -10.19 8.90 -8.79
N ASN A 354 -11.50 8.85 -9.03
CA ASN A 354 -12.37 10.03 -8.93
C ASN A 354 -12.54 10.49 -7.49
N SER A 355 -12.80 9.59 -6.54
CA SER A 355 -13.01 9.95 -5.13
C SER A 355 -11.70 10.33 -4.44
N CYS A 356 -10.69 9.45 -4.48
CA CYS A 356 -9.42 9.70 -3.80
C CYS A 356 -8.54 10.71 -4.56
N GLY A 357 -8.36 10.51 -5.86
CA GLY A 357 -7.57 11.40 -6.69
C GLY A 357 -8.20 12.80 -6.78
N GLY A 358 -9.52 12.88 -6.97
CA GLY A 358 -10.26 14.15 -6.94
C GLY A 358 -10.06 14.93 -5.65
N ALA A 359 -10.07 14.26 -4.49
CA ALA A 359 -9.82 14.90 -3.20
C ALA A 359 -8.39 15.49 -3.09
N TYR A 360 -7.37 14.84 -3.67
CA TYR A 360 -6.03 15.42 -3.76
C TYR A 360 -5.99 16.64 -4.67
N LEU A 361 -6.67 16.61 -5.83
CA LEU A 361 -6.74 17.74 -6.75
C LEU A 361 -7.40 18.95 -6.08
N GLU A 362 -8.49 18.76 -5.32
CA GLU A 362 -9.11 19.83 -4.54
C GLU A 362 -8.17 20.46 -3.51
N ILE A 363 -7.31 19.66 -2.87
CA ILE A 363 -6.28 20.18 -1.96
C ILE A 363 -5.28 21.04 -2.74
N TYR A 364 -4.78 20.57 -3.88
CA TYR A 364 -3.83 21.32 -4.70
C TYR A 364 -4.42 22.63 -5.21
N ASP A 365 -5.65 22.60 -5.73
CA ASP A 365 -6.36 23.79 -6.22
C ASP A 365 -6.55 24.86 -5.11
N LYS A 366 -6.85 24.42 -3.88
CA LYS A 366 -6.99 25.32 -2.72
C LYS A 366 -5.67 25.95 -2.30
N LEU A 367 -4.57 25.22 -2.42
CA LEU A 367 -3.23 25.69 -2.02
C LEU A 367 -2.59 26.63 -3.05
N LEU A 368 -3.08 26.65 -4.28
CA LEU A 368 -2.57 27.47 -5.38
C LEU A 368 -3.37 28.78 -5.59
N LYS A 369 -4.50 28.93 -4.92
CA LYS A 369 -5.31 30.17 -4.85
C LYS A 369 -4.75 31.13 -3.81
#